data_b202541a0ad449b1d67109a16220dc28
#
_entry.id   b202541a0ad449b1d67109a16220dc28
#
_cell.length_a   1.000
_cell.length_b   1.000
_cell.length_c   1.000
_cell.angle_alpha   90.00
_cell.angle_beta   90.00
_cell.angle_gamma   90.00
#
_symmetry.space_group_name_H-M   'P 1'
#
loop_
_entity.id
_entity.type
_entity.pdbx_description
1 polymer ?
#
loop_
_entity_poly.entity_id
_entity_poly.type
_entity_poly.pdbx_seq_one_letter_code
_entity_poly.pdbx_strand_id
1 'polypeptide(L)'
;QRLRLNCRRGLAVDGWWDKTLSEQSLVGTLPHGYYDDIHYGADYYTGHFVLEIPGRHKITDLAGVSPRWEISGGRLVVSAEIGTALGPVRKEILVDGDQPNFEIIHHFQWPSCPNGTLRLGHVTLNPELFEQASLFYRTHNGGDVAETFPLHNEPVNHLAPVSALVSASHGLGVTSGVVELGDARRWVRIEVEKSAAAVTGHILYAPVDERYFFRLVLSAMEMDDTSCHVASRAVFSDLTVRLRLTGRGRR
;
A
#
# COMPACT_ATOMS: atom_id res chain seq x y z
N GLN A 1 18.87 -0.64 8.95
CA GLN A 1 17.79 0.07 8.24
C GLN A 1 17.40 1.38 8.95
N ARG A 2 16.65 2.23 8.26
CA ARG A 2 16.02 3.44 8.81
C ARG A 2 14.58 3.53 8.33
N LEU A 3 13.66 3.87 9.23
CA LEU A 3 12.25 4.12 8.91
C LEU A 3 11.85 5.48 9.50
N ARG A 4 11.20 6.33 8.70
CA ARG A 4 10.65 7.61 9.13
C ARG A 4 9.13 7.57 9.03
N LEU A 5 8.47 7.77 10.16
CA LEU A 5 7.02 7.75 10.30
C LEU A 5 6.47 9.16 10.54
N ASN A 6 5.31 9.45 9.99
CA ASN A 6 4.61 10.72 10.11
C ASN A 6 3.51 10.64 11.18
N CYS A 7 3.79 11.14 12.37
CA CYS A 7 2.81 11.15 13.47
C CYS A 7 1.63 12.10 13.23
N ARG A 8 1.79 13.08 12.33
CA ARG A 8 0.69 13.99 11.96
C ARG A 8 -0.27 13.35 10.94
N ARG A 9 0.13 12.23 10.36
CA ARG A 9 -0.58 11.50 9.30
C ARG A 9 -0.67 10.00 9.60
N GLY A 10 -1.10 9.65 10.82
CA GLY A 10 -1.44 8.28 11.19
C GLY A 10 -0.31 7.26 11.00
N LEU A 11 0.92 7.63 11.32
CA LEU A 11 2.11 6.81 11.08
C LEU A 11 2.30 6.42 9.60
N ALA A 12 1.91 7.28 8.66
CA ALA A 12 2.29 7.09 7.27
C ALA A 12 3.82 7.04 7.14
N VAL A 13 4.32 6.24 6.21
CA VAL A 13 5.75 6.07 5.99
C VAL A 13 6.25 7.21 5.11
N ASP A 14 7.00 8.14 5.70
CA ASP A 14 7.65 9.22 4.96
C ASP A 14 8.88 8.74 4.19
N GLY A 15 9.52 7.67 4.66
CA GLY A 15 10.62 7.04 3.95
C GLY A 15 11.15 5.80 4.67
N TRP A 16 11.59 4.82 3.89
CA TRP A 16 12.25 3.62 4.37
C TRP A 16 13.53 3.35 3.58
N TRP A 17 14.64 3.19 4.31
CA TRP A 17 15.98 2.96 3.81
C TRP A 17 16.48 1.59 4.23
N ASP A 18 16.80 0.76 3.26
CA ASP A 18 17.68 -0.38 3.44
C ASP A 18 19.10 0.06 3.07
N LYS A 19 19.92 0.34 4.09
CA LYS A 19 21.28 0.86 3.90
C LYS A 19 22.23 -0.14 3.23
N THR A 20 21.85 -1.40 3.13
CA THR A 20 22.63 -2.39 2.39
C THR A 20 22.41 -2.30 0.87
N LEU A 21 21.30 -1.66 0.46
CA LEU A 21 20.92 -1.49 -0.94
C LEU A 21 21.15 -0.06 -1.45
N SER A 22 20.92 0.95 -0.61
CA SER A 22 20.99 2.36 -1.01
C SER A 22 21.04 3.32 0.16
N GLU A 23 21.69 4.48 -0.06
CA GLU A 23 21.59 5.65 0.81
C GLU A 23 20.30 6.45 0.62
N GLN A 24 19.57 6.22 -0.49
CA GLN A 24 18.24 6.80 -0.73
C GLN A 24 17.14 5.86 -0.22
N SER A 25 15.95 6.42 0.07
CA SER A 25 14.80 5.61 0.47
C SER A 25 14.30 4.75 -0.69
N LEU A 26 13.86 3.52 -0.39
CA LEU A 26 13.23 2.64 -1.38
C LEU A 26 11.78 3.04 -1.63
N VAL A 27 11.05 3.31 -0.55
CA VAL A 27 9.65 3.73 -0.58
C VAL A 27 9.43 4.90 0.37
N GLY A 28 8.36 5.64 0.16
CA GLY A 28 8.01 6.73 1.05
C GLY A 28 6.76 7.48 0.60
N THR A 29 6.57 8.65 1.20
CA THR A 29 5.53 9.60 0.83
C THR A 29 6.10 10.63 -0.12
N LEU A 30 5.45 10.85 -1.26
CA LEU A 30 5.73 11.98 -2.14
C LEU A 30 4.83 13.14 -1.70
N PRO A 31 5.40 14.28 -1.26
CA PRO A 31 4.60 15.41 -0.78
C PRO A 31 3.94 16.15 -1.93
N HIS A 32 2.91 16.93 -1.61
CA HIS A 32 2.33 17.89 -2.53
C HIS A 32 3.41 18.78 -3.16
N GLY A 33 3.33 18.96 -4.49
CA GLY A 33 4.32 19.72 -5.25
C GLY A 33 5.64 18.99 -5.54
N TYR A 34 5.71 17.68 -5.31
CA TYR A 34 6.86 16.87 -5.75
C TYR A 34 6.97 16.83 -7.28
N TYR A 35 5.84 16.75 -7.98
CA TYR A 35 5.73 16.90 -9.43
C TYR A 35 5.13 18.26 -9.76
N ASP A 36 5.56 18.85 -10.88
CA ASP A 36 5.00 20.09 -11.42
C ASP A 36 3.67 19.86 -12.15
N ASP A 37 3.38 18.61 -12.53
CA ASP A 37 2.12 18.21 -13.14
C ASP A 37 0.98 18.23 -12.11
N ILE A 38 -0.07 19.00 -12.40
CA ILE A 38 -1.24 19.16 -11.53
C ILE A 38 -1.99 17.84 -11.27
N HIS A 39 -1.94 16.88 -12.20
CA HIS A 39 -2.54 15.54 -12.01
C HIS A 39 -1.85 14.75 -10.89
N TYR A 40 -0.59 15.04 -10.64
CA TYR A 40 0.24 14.40 -9.62
C TYR A 40 0.58 15.34 -8.46
N GLY A 41 -0.14 16.46 -8.33
CA GLY A 41 0.09 17.47 -7.29
C GLY A 41 -0.36 17.09 -5.88
N ALA A 42 -0.95 15.90 -5.66
CA ALA A 42 -1.43 15.48 -4.35
C ALA A 42 -0.31 14.93 -3.44
N ASP A 43 -0.61 14.78 -2.14
CA ASP A 43 0.23 13.99 -1.23
C ASP A 43 0.02 12.49 -1.49
N TYR A 44 1.08 11.74 -1.78
CA TYR A 44 1.03 10.30 -1.98
C TYR A 44 1.60 9.56 -0.77
N TYR A 45 0.80 9.45 0.28
CA TYR A 45 1.18 8.76 1.51
C TYR A 45 1.40 7.26 1.29
N THR A 46 2.44 6.69 1.90
CA THR A 46 2.70 5.26 1.94
C THR A 46 2.26 4.66 3.27
N GLY A 47 1.65 3.46 3.23
CA GLY A 47 1.29 2.71 4.42
C GLY A 47 0.00 3.15 5.11
N HIS A 48 -0.91 3.83 4.41
CA HIS A 48 -2.23 4.21 4.91
C HIS A 48 -3.33 3.34 4.30
N PHE A 49 -4.53 3.44 4.85
CA PHE A 49 -5.73 2.88 4.22
C PHE A 49 -6.69 3.99 3.78
N VAL A 50 -7.55 3.64 2.82
CA VAL A 50 -8.67 4.47 2.37
C VAL A 50 -9.90 3.59 2.20
N LEU A 51 -11.00 3.94 2.86
CA LEU A 51 -12.33 3.41 2.55
C LEU A 51 -13.13 4.49 1.81
N GLU A 52 -13.50 4.18 0.58
CA GLU A 52 -14.35 5.01 -0.25
C GLU A 52 -15.78 4.46 -0.26
N ILE A 53 -16.72 5.28 0.16
CA ILE A 53 -18.14 4.96 0.17
C ILE A 53 -18.84 5.96 -0.77
N PRO A 54 -19.65 5.52 -1.74
CA PRO A 54 -20.34 6.42 -2.64
C PRO A 54 -21.17 7.48 -1.89
N GLY A 55 -21.03 8.74 -2.31
CA GLY A 55 -21.73 9.86 -1.70
C GLY A 55 -21.31 10.24 -0.27
N ARG A 56 -20.22 9.70 0.24
CA ARG A 56 -19.68 10.02 1.58
C ARG A 56 -18.23 10.48 1.49
N HIS A 57 -17.78 11.15 2.57
CA HIS A 57 -16.36 11.46 2.73
C HIS A 57 -15.55 10.17 2.90
N LYS A 58 -14.34 10.15 2.32
CA LYS A 58 -13.40 9.05 2.50
C LYS A 58 -13.03 8.88 3.97
N ILE A 59 -12.93 7.64 4.43
CA ILE A 59 -12.44 7.29 5.76
C ILE A 59 -10.99 6.83 5.60
N THR A 60 -10.08 7.40 6.38
CA THR A 60 -8.64 7.12 6.33
C THR A 60 -8.06 7.07 7.73
N ASP A 61 -6.84 6.56 7.85
CA ASP A 61 -6.02 6.63 9.07
C ASP A 61 -5.08 7.85 9.11
N LEU A 62 -5.26 8.84 8.24
CA LEU A 62 -4.38 10.01 8.12
C LEU A 62 -4.64 11.11 9.16
N ALA A 63 -4.97 10.73 10.38
CA ALA A 63 -5.14 11.66 11.51
C ALA A 63 -3.84 11.85 12.30
N GLY A 64 -3.73 12.95 13.04
CA GLY A 64 -2.62 13.16 13.98
C GLY A 64 -2.71 12.17 15.16
N VAL A 65 -1.58 11.56 15.52
CA VAL A 65 -1.51 10.56 16.59
C VAL A 65 -0.33 10.80 17.53
N SER A 66 -0.46 10.31 18.76
CA SER A 66 0.63 10.19 19.73
C SER A 66 1.00 8.71 19.88
N PRO A 67 2.04 8.24 19.16
CA PRO A 67 2.36 6.82 19.16
C PRO A 67 2.95 6.37 20.49
N ARG A 68 2.76 5.08 20.80
CA ARG A 68 3.51 4.34 21.82
C ARG A 68 4.55 3.48 21.09
N TRP A 69 5.61 3.15 21.78
CA TRP A 69 6.61 2.24 21.25
C TRP A 69 7.16 1.32 22.35
N GLU A 70 7.52 0.12 21.96
CA GLU A 70 8.13 -0.88 22.83
C GLU A 70 9.05 -1.78 22.02
N ILE A 71 9.94 -2.50 22.71
CA ILE A 71 10.73 -3.56 22.09
C ILE A 71 10.15 -4.89 22.57
N SER A 72 9.70 -5.70 21.62
CA SER A 72 9.11 -7.02 21.89
C SER A 72 9.66 -8.04 20.89
N GLY A 73 10.18 -9.18 21.41
CA GLY A 73 10.70 -10.26 20.58
C GLY A 73 11.82 -9.84 19.61
N GLY A 74 12.67 -8.91 19.99
CA GLY A 74 13.75 -8.39 19.13
C GLY A 74 13.30 -7.40 18.05
N ARG A 75 12.03 -6.98 18.08
CA ARG A 75 11.45 -6.00 17.16
C ARG A 75 11.05 -4.72 17.88
N LEU A 76 11.25 -3.59 17.24
CA LEU A 76 10.63 -2.33 17.64
C LEU A 76 9.18 -2.30 17.14
N VAL A 77 8.23 -2.19 18.07
CA VAL A 77 6.81 -2.02 17.79
C VAL A 77 6.42 -0.58 18.05
N VAL A 78 5.93 0.13 17.04
CA VAL A 78 5.35 1.47 17.16
C VAL A 78 3.87 1.37 16.89
N SER A 79 3.03 1.79 17.83
CA SER A 79 1.58 1.65 17.72
C SER A 79 0.83 2.95 17.99
N ALA A 80 -0.32 3.11 17.34
CA ALA A 80 -1.26 4.20 17.59
C ALA A 80 -2.69 3.72 17.39
N GLU A 81 -3.61 4.31 18.15
CA GLU A 81 -5.05 4.17 17.94
C GLU A 81 -5.58 5.39 17.19
N ILE A 82 -6.34 5.16 16.14
CA ILE A 82 -6.86 6.17 15.23
C ILE A 82 -8.37 6.07 15.21
N GLY A 83 -9.06 7.14 15.68
CA GLY A 83 -10.51 7.22 15.62
C GLY A 83 -10.98 7.43 14.17
N THR A 84 -11.95 6.65 13.73
CA THR A 84 -12.64 6.82 12.45
C THR A 84 -14.16 6.92 12.65
N ALA A 85 -14.88 7.32 11.60
CA ALA A 85 -16.34 7.39 11.64
C ALA A 85 -17.04 6.02 11.83
N LEU A 86 -16.33 4.91 11.62
CA LEU A 86 -16.85 3.54 11.79
C LEU A 86 -16.41 2.87 13.10
N GLY A 87 -15.46 3.45 13.79
CA GLY A 87 -14.85 2.91 15.00
C GLY A 87 -13.33 3.10 14.98
N PRO A 88 -12.62 2.69 16.02
CA PRO A 88 -11.18 2.83 16.09
C PRO A 88 -10.47 1.83 15.15
N VAL A 89 -9.28 2.25 14.70
CA VAL A 89 -8.31 1.39 14.03
C VAL A 89 -7.00 1.48 14.81
N ARG A 90 -6.49 0.35 15.28
CA ARG A 90 -5.15 0.27 15.85
C ARG A 90 -4.18 -0.04 14.73
N LYS A 91 -3.21 0.82 14.58
CA LYS A 91 -2.12 0.65 13.60
C LYS A 91 -0.82 0.34 14.32
N GLU A 92 -0.13 -0.68 13.83
CA GLU A 92 1.16 -1.09 14.34
C GLU A 92 2.19 -1.12 13.22
N ILE A 93 3.39 -0.63 13.53
CA ILE A 93 4.55 -0.72 12.66
C ILE A 93 5.60 -1.55 13.39
N LEU A 94 5.92 -2.72 12.88
CA LEU A 94 6.95 -3.60 13.44
C LEU A 94 8.21 -3.48 12.62
N VAL A 95 9.30 -3.10 13.26
CA VAL A 95 10.61 -2.96 12.60
C VAL A 95 11.53 -4.04 13.13
N ASP A 96 12.04 -4.88 12.23
CA ASP A 96 12.98 -5.94 12.57
C ASP A 96 14.34 -5.35 12.93
N GLY A 97 14.98 -5.88 14.00
CA GLY A 97 16.31 -5.45 14.45
C GLY A 97 17.44 -5.97 13.57
N ASP A 98 17.28 -7.17 13.04
CA ASP A 98 18.36 -7.93 12.38
C ASP A 98 18.25 -7.90 10.85
N GLN A 99 17.04 -7.73 10.32
CA GLN A 99 16.78 -7.76 8.88
C GLN A 99 16.20 -6.42 8.39
N PRO A 100 16.54 -5.99 7.17
CA PRO A 100 15.97 -4.77 6.59
C PRO A 100 14.55 -5.01 6.08
N ASN A 101 13.62 -5.17 7.01
CA ASN A 101 12.19 -5.26 6.74
C ASN A 101 11.38 -4.56 7.83
N PHE A 102 10.15 -4.24 7.49
CA PHE A 102 9.15 -3.78 8.45
C PHE A 102 7.76 -4.27 8.05
N GLU A 103 6.86 -4.30 9.02
CA GLU A 103 5.47 -4.70 8.83
C GLU A 103 4.55 -3.53 9.19
N ILE A 104 3.45 -3.41 8.47
CA ILE A 104 2.33 -2.51 8.77
C ILE A 104 1.13 -3.39 9.06
N ILE A 105 0.54 -3.22 10.24
CA ILE A 105 -0.64 -3.98 10.65
C ILE A 105 -1.76 -2.99 10.97
N HIS A 106 -2.92 -3.21 10.35
CA HIS A 106 -4.15 -2.50 10.66
C HIS A 106 -5.13 -3.46 11.33
N HIS A 107 -5.52 -3.15 12.56
CA HIS A 107 -6.57 -3.84 13.30
C HIS A 107 -7.83 -2.98 13.26
N PHE A 108 -8.77 -3.35 12.40
CA PHE A 108 -10.05 -2.65 12.27
C PHE A 108 -11.03 -3.13 13.34
N GLN A 109 -11.35 -2.27 14.31
CA GLN A 109 -12.32 -2.55 15.35
C GLN A 109 -13.70 -1.95 14.97
N TRP A 110 -14.12 -2.22 13.74
CA TRP A 110 -15.38 -1.73 13.21
C TRP A 110 -16.49 -2.75 13.42
N PRO A 111 -17.66 -2.37 13.99
CA PRO A 111 -18.77 -3.30 14.17
C PRO A 111 -19.35 -3.76 12.84
N SER A 112 -19.21 -2.98 11.78
CA SER A 112 -19.59 -3.32 10.42
C SER A 112 -18.80 -2.47 9.43
N CYS A 113 -18.64 -2.95 8.19
CA CYS A 113 -18.09 -2.16 7.10
C CYS A 113 -19.17 -1.96 6.04
N PRO A 114 -19.52 -0.71 5.71
CA PRO A 114 -20.47 -0.42 4.64
C PRO A 114 -19.89 -0.84 3.29
N ASN A 115 -20.78 -1.02 2.29
CA ASN A 115 -20.35 -1.25 0.92
C ASN A 115 -19.51 -0.07 0.42
N GLY A 116 -18.36 -0.39 -0.13
CA GLY A 116 -17.39 0.57 -0.60
C GLY A 116 -16.12 -0.12 -1.08
N THR A 117 -15.10 0.66 -1.34
CA THR A 117 -13.78 0.18 -1.74
C THR A 117 -12.81 0.40 -0.60
N LEU A 118 -12.24 -0.68 -0.03
CA LEU A 118 -11.23 -0.62 1.04
C LEU A 118 -9.84 -0.91 0.46
N ARG A 119 -9.01 0.12 0.41
CA ARG A 119 -7.65 0.06 -0.12
C ARG A 119 -6.62 0.27 0.97
N LEU A 120 -5.55 -0.51 0.90
CA LEU A 120 -4.53 -0.64 1.93
C LEU A 120 -3.14 -0.44 1.33
N GLY A 121 -2.18 -0.09 2.19
CA GLY A 121 -0.77 -0.05 1.86
C GLY A 121 -0.34 1.19 1.10
N HIS A 122 -0.83 1.39 -0.11
CA HIS A 122 -0.45 2.52 -0.94
C HIS A 122 1.06 2.70 -1.02
N VAL A 123 1.79 1.63 -1.39
CA VAL A 123 3.26 1.64 -1.41
C VAL A 123 3.76 2.43 -2.62
N THR A 124 4.37 3.58 -2.39
CA THR A 124 4.93 4.45 -3.43
C THR A 124 6.44 4.28 -3.48
N LEU A 125 6.99 3.92 -4.65
CA LEU A 125 8.43 3.87 -4.87
C LEU A 125 9.03 5.27 -4.91
N ASN A 126 10.28 5.38 -4.46
CA ASN A 126 11.04 6.61 -4.61
C ASN A 126 11.52 6.76 -6.08
N PRO A 127 11.03 7.74 -6.84
CA PRO A 127 11.40 7.90 -8.24
C PRO A 127 12.85 8.36 -8.47
N GLU A 128 13.56 8.78 -7.43
CA GLU A 128 14.97 9.15 -7.52
C GLU A 128 15.93 7.93 -7.40
N LEU A 129 15.38 6.76 -7.03
CA LEU A 129 16.24 5.60 -6.75
C LEU A 129 16.28 4.57 -7.87
N PHE A 130 15.12 4.24 -8.44
CA PHE A 130 15.01 3.13 -9.37
C PHE A 130 15.16 3.61 -10.82
N GLU A 131 15.85 2.81 -11.63
CA GLU A 131 16.09 3.12 -13.04
C GLU A 131 14.82 2.90 -13.86
N GLN A 132 14.25 3.99 -14.38
CA GLN A 132 12.97 3.99 -15.10
C GLN A 132 12.94 3.00 -16.27
N ALA A 133 14.04 2.90 -17.04
CA ALA A 133 14.10 2.04 -18.23
C ALA A 133 14.00 0.54 -17.94
N SER A 134 14.22 0.13 -16.70
CA SER A 134 14.19 -1.28 -16.27
C SER A 134 13.15 -1.57 -15.19
N LEU A 135 12.20 -0.64 -14.98
CA LEU A 135 11.13 -0.82 -14.02
C LEU A 135 10.23 -1.99 -14.36
N PHE A 136 9.81 -2.70 -13.33
CA PHE A 136 8.87 -3.82 -13.42
C PHE A 136 8.02 -3.96 -12.17
N TYR A 137 6.92 -4.68 -12.30
CA TYR A 137 6.27 -5.35 -11.18
C TYR A 137 6.19 -6.85 -11.46
N ARG A 138 6.16 -7.65 -10.37
CA ARG A 138 6.08 -9.11 -10.46
C ARG A 138 5.12 -9.64 -9.41
N THR A 139 4.22 -10.53 -9.81
CA THR A 139 3.23 -11.15 -8.92
C THR A 139 2.74 -12.48 -9.47
N HIS A 140 2.13 -13.29 -8.62
CA HIS A 140 1.33 -14.44 -9.05
C HIS A 140 -0.09 -13.98 -9.38
N ASN A 141 -0.53 -14.30 -10.59
CA ASN A 141 -1.85 -13.92 -11.12
C ASN A 141 -2.71 -15.16 -11.47
N GLY A 142 -2.71 -16.14 -10.57
CA GLY A 142 -3.45 -17.40 -10.70
C GLY A 142 -2.63 -18.59 -11.21
N GLY A 143 -1.45 -18.35 -11.78
CA GLY A 143 -0.55 -19.40 -12.26
C GLY A 143 0.40 -19.94 -11.18
N ASP A 144 1.14 -21.00 -11.51
CA ASP A 144 2.13 -21.62 -10.61
C ASP A 144 3.42 -20.80 -10.47
N VAL A 145 3.66 -19.87 -11.38
CA VAL A 145 4.88 -19.06 -11.45
C VAL A 145 4.52 -17.58 -11.38
N ALA A 146 5.35 -16.80 -10.69
CA ALA A 146 5.20 -15.35 -10.67
C ALA A 146 5.50 -14.77 -12.07
N GLU A 147 4.59 -13.96 -12.56
CA GLU A 147 4.70 -13.26 -13.82
C GLU A 147 5.37 -11.89 -13.62
N THR A 148 6.28 -11.54 -14.53
CA THR A 148 6.98 -10.24 -14.51
C THR A 148 6.45 -9.36 -15.64
N PHE A 149 6.05 -8.16 -15.29
CA PHE A 149 5.49 -7.16 -16.19
C PHE A 149 6.44 -5.96 -16.26
N PRO A 150 7.20 -5.80 -17.35
CA PRO A 150 8.04 -4.62 -17.55
C PRO A 150 7.18 -3.39 -17.87
N LEU A 151 7.61 -2.23 -17.38
CA LEU A 151 6.96 -0.95 -17.64
C LEU A 151 7.69 -0.24 -18.78
N HIS A 152 7.06 -0.13 -19.94
CA HIS A 152 7.67 0.38 -21.19
C HIS A 152 7.41 1.88 -21.41
N ASN A 153 7.52 2.72 -20.36
CA ASN A 153 7.19 4.14 -20.41
C ASN A 153 5.74 4.46 -20.79
N GLU A 154 4.85 3.49 -20.65
CA GLU A 154 3.42 3.67 -20.89
C GLU A 154 2.67 3.78 -19.56
N PRO A 155 1.69 4.70 -19.43
CA PRO A 155 0.88 4.80 -18.23
C PRO A 155 0.12 3.50 -17.94
N VAL A 156 0.16 3.05 -16.67
CA VAL A 156 -0.66 1.93 -16.19
C VAL A 156 -1.58 2.43 -15.09
N ASN A 157 -2.88 2.42 -15.36
CA ASN A 157 -3.90 2.87 -14.43
C ASN A 157 -4.98 1.81 -14.27
N HIS A 158 -4.91 1.05 -13.18
CA HIS A 158 -5.89 0.02 -12.83
C HIS A 158 -7.04 0.55 -11.94
N LEU A 159 -7.11 1.86 -11.71
CA LEU A 159 -8.15 2.47 -10.87
C LEU A 159 -9.36 2.95 -11.65
N ALA A 160 -9.23 3.10 -12.98
CA ALA A 160 -10.34 3.45 -13.85
C ALA A 160 -11.01 2.17 -14.37
N PRO A 161 -12.21 1.79 -13.90
CA PRO A 161 -12.88 0.60 -14.38
C PRO A 161 -13.31 0.78 -15.83
N VAL A 162 -13.26 -0.29 -16.62
CA VAL A 162 -13.84 -0.32 -17.99
C VAL A 162 -15.36 -0.19 -17.90
N SER A 163 -15.94 -0.84 -16.90
CA SER A 163 -17.33 -0.64 -16.46
C SER A 163 -17.41 -0.92 -14.96
N ALA A 164 -18.47 -0.47 -14.31
CA ALA A 164 -18.71 -0.74 -12.90
C ALA A 164 -18.74 -2.24 -12.57
N LEU A 165 -19.19 -3.07 -13.52
CA LEU A 165 -19.26 -4.54 -13.37
C LEU A 165 -17.91 -5.23 -13.59
N VAL A 166 -16.89 -4.55 -14.11
CA VAL A 166 -15.61 -5.13 -14.52
C VAL A 166 -14.45 -4.37 -13.87
N SER A 167 -14.65 -3.78 -12.71
CA SER A 167 -13.58 -3.08 -11.96
C SER A 167 -12.38 -3.99 -11.69
N ALA A 168 -12.63 -5.27 -11.43
CA ALA A 168 -11.59 -6.27 -11.19
C ALA A 168 -10.73 -6.59 -12.43
N SER A 169 -11.14 -6.23 -13.65
CA SER A 169 -10.35 -6.50 -14.87
C SER A 169 -9.05 -5.70 -14.92
N HIS A 170 -8.95 -4.66 -14.11
CA HIS A 170 -7.76 -3.82 -13.99
C HIS A 170 -6.93 -4.15 -12.75
N GLY A 171 -7.31 -5.17 -11.99
CA GLY A 171 -6.61 -5.62 -10.80
C GLY A 171 -5.64 -6.76 -11.10
N LEU A 172 -4.68 -6.93 -10.20
CA LEU A 172 -3.77 -8.08 -10.17
C LEU A 172 -4.29 -9.09 -9.15
N GLY A 173 -4.27 -10.37 -9.48
CA GLY A 173 -4.76 -11.42 -8.61
C GLY A 173 -4.01 -11.54 -7.28
N VAL A 174 -2.72 -11.24 -7.26
CA VAL A 174 -1.85 -11.36 -6.08
C VAL A 174 -2.11 -12.66 -5.32
N THR A 175 -2.22 -13.78 -6.06
CA THR A 175 -2.75 -15.04 -5.52
C THR A 175 -1.89 -15.65 -4.43
N SER A 176 -0.56 -15.44 -4.50
CA SER A 176 0.38 -15.84 -3.45
C SER A 176 0.48 -14.83 -2.29
N GLY A 177 -0.19 -13.67 -2.36
CA GLY A 177 -0.02 -12.59 -1.41
C GLY A 177 1.28 -11.79 -1.60
N VAL A 178 1.98 -11.96 -2.74
CA VAL A 178 3.29 -11.33 -2.97
C VAL A 178 3.26 -10.45 -4.22
N VAL A 179 3.78 -9.23 -4.06
CA VAL A 179 4.08 -8.32 -5.18
C VAL A 179 5.49 -7.79 -5.02
N GLU A 180 6.25 -7.74 -6.10
CA GLU A 180 7.56 -7.12 -6.15
C GLU A 180 7.56 -5.95 -7.13
N LEU A 181 8.14 -4.83 -6.70
CA LEU A 181 8.23 -3.58 -7.46
C LEU A 181 9.66 -3.08 -7.46
N GLY A 182 10.19 -2.71 -8.60
CA GLY A 182 11.54 -2.16 -8.67
C GLY A 182 12.13 -2.14 -10.06
N ASP A 183 13.46 -2.15 -10.12
CA ASP A 183 14.27 -2.16 -11.33
C ASP A 183 15.12 -3.43 -11.46
N ALA A 184 15.91 -3.53 -12.50
CA ALA A 184 16.77 -4.69 -12.76
C ALA A 184 17.84 -4.93 -11.66
N ARG A 185 18.15 -3.94 -10.83
CA ARG A 185 19.21 -4.01 -9.81
C ARG A 185 18.63 -4.25 -8.42
N ARG A 186 17.49 -3.65 -8.09
CA ARG A 186 16.89 -3.69 -6.75
C ARG A 186 15.38 -3.60 -6.82
N TRP A 187 14.71 -4.20 -5.84
CA TRP A 187 13.25 -4.16 -5.74
C TRP A 187 12.77 -4.24 -4.30
N VAL A 188 11.54 -3.85 -4.09
CA VAL A 188 10.82 -4.02 -2.84
C VAL A 188 9.87 -5.20 -3.00
N ARG A 189 9.94 -6.17 -2.09
CA ARG A 189 9.01 -7.27 -1.98
C ARG A 189 7.98 -6.92 -0.93
N ILE A 190 6.72 -6.92 -1.31
CA ILE A 190 5.56 -6.68 -0.46
C ILE A 190 4.82 -8.00 -0.30
N GLU A 191 4.62 -8.41 0.94
CA GLU A 191 3.88 -9.62 1.29
C GLU A 191 2.64 -9.21 2.08
N VAL A 192 1.46 -9.64 1.65
CA VAL A 192 0.19 -9.43 2.35
C VAL A 192 -0.32 -10.75 2.91
N GLU A 193 -0.70 -10.73 4.17
CA GLU A 193 -1.35 -11.88 4.80
C GLU A 193 -2.83 -11.93 4.34
N LYS A 194 -3.18 -13.00 3.60
CA LYS A 194 -4.51 -13.17 3.02
C LYS A 194 -5.48 -14.01 3.86
N SER A 195 -5.07 -14.42 5.07
CA SER A 195 -5.91 -15.25 5.95
C SER A 195 -7.18 -14.52 6.42
N ALA A 196 -7.11 -13.19 6.59
CA ALA A 196 -8.21 -12.38 7.07
C ALA A 196 -9.09 -11.80 5.94
N ALA A 197 -8.54 -11.56 4.75
CA ALA A 197 -9.27 -11.05 3.60
C ALA A 197 -8.63 -11.47 2.28
N ALA A 198 -9.43 -11.68 1.25
CA ALA A 198 -8.95 -11.74 -0.12
C ALA A 198 -8.42 -10.35 -0.51
N VAL A 199 -7.25 -10.30 -1.13
CA VAL A 199 -6.62 -9.05 -1.53
C VAL A 199 -6.25 -9.12 -3.00
N THR A 200 -6.60 -8.05 -3.74
CA THR A 200 -6.13 -7.80 -5.11
C THR A 200 -5.13 -6.65 -5.10
N GLY A 201 -4.27 -6.59 -6.11
CA GLY A 201 -3.32 -5.49 -6.28
C GLY A 201 -3.72 -4.59 -7.44
N HIS A 202 -3.40 -3.31 -7.32
CA HIS A 202 -3.55 -2.32 -8.38
C HIS A 202 -2.22 -1.60 -8.55
N ILE A 203 -1.71 -1.55 -9.77
CA ILE A 203 -0.51 -0.79 -10.12
C ILE A 203 -0.93 0.52 -10.77
N LEU A 204 -0.39 1.62 -10.25
CA LEU A 204 -0.43 2.91 -10.91
C LEU A 204 1.00 3.24 -11.33
N TYR A 205 1.20 3.38 -12.63
CA TYR A 205 2.47 3.83 -13.19
C TYR A 205 2.21 4.86 -14.28
N ALA A 206 2.95 5.94 -14.25
CA ALA A 206 2.99 6.93 -15.31
C ALA A 206 4.37 7.58 -15.38
N PRO A 207 4.90 7.83 -16.59
CA PRO A 207 5.94 8.83 -16.78
C PRO A 207 5.41 10.21 -16.38
N VAL A 208 6.18 10.97 -15.60
CA VAL A 208 5.81 12.32 -15.16
C VAL A 208 7.06 13.17 -15.24
N ASP A 209 7.07 14.17 -16.11
CA ASP A 209 8.23 15.00 -16.45
C ASP A 209 9.43 14.11 -16.85
N GLU A 210 10.60 14.34 -16.23
CA GLU A 210 11.80 13.49 -16.42
C GLU A 210 11.87 12.32 -15.44
N ARG A 211 10.77 12.03 -14.73
CA ARG A 211 10.65 11.03 -13.66
C ARG A 211 9.48 10.09 -13.94
N TYR A 212 9.05 9.39 -12.92
CA TYR A 212 7.88 8.54 -12.99
C TYR A 212 7.13 8.52 -11.65
N PHE A 213 5.85 8.27 -11.71
CA PHE A 213 5.02 7.89 -10.58
C PHE A 213 4.79 6.39 -10.61
N PHE A 214 5.13 5.67 -9.53
CA PHE A 214 4.93 4.22 -9.44
C PHE A 214 4.43 3.84 -8.06
N ARG A 215 3.24 3.29 -8.00
CA ARG A 215 2.54 2.97 -6.76
C ARG A 215 1.79 1.64 -6.85
N LEU A 216 1.89 0.83 -5.79
CA LEU A 216 1.03 -0.32 -5.53
C LEU A 216 -0.07 0.09 -4.55
N VAL A 217 -1.30 -0.28 -4.87
CA VAL A 217 -2.45 -0.22 -3.96
C VAL A 217 -2.99 -1.64 -3.81
N LEU A 218 -3.19 -2.09 -2.58
CA LEU A 218 -3.79 -3.37 -2.26
C LEU A 218 -5.25 -3.16 -1.89
N SER A 219 -6.17 -3.89 -2.50
CA SER A 219 -7.60 -3.78 -2.23
C SER A 219 -8.11 -5.01 -1.52
N ALA A 220 -8.70 -4.81 -0.33
CA ALA A 220 -9.36 -5.86 0.45
C ALA A 220 -10.87 -5.93 0.16
N MET A 221 -11.43 -4.92 -0.48
CA MET A 221 -12.82 -4.85 -0.88
C MET A 221 -12.97 -3.89 -2.06
N GLU A 222 -13.57 -4.34 -3.13
CA GLU A 222 -13.99 -3.50 -4.25
C GLU A 222 -15.51 -3.52 -4.32
N MET A 223 -16.08 -2.36 -4.59
CA MET A 223 -17.49 -2.20 -4.81
C MET A 223 -17.81 -2.49 -6.29
N ASP A 224 -18.85 -3.25 -6.53
CA ASP A 224 -19.48 -3.42 -7.83
C ASP A 224 -20.99 -3.11 -7.77
N ASP A 225 -21.64 -3.01 -8.93
CA ASP A 225 -23.06 -2.68 -9.00
C ASP A 225 -23.96 -3.77 -8.41
N THR A 226 -23.45 -5.00 -8.25
CA THR A 226 -24.21 -6.12 -7.67
C THR A 226 -24.24 -6.05 -6.15
N SER A 227 -23.31 -5.34 -5.53
CA SER A 227 -23.20 -5.23 -4.07
C SER A 227 -23.99 -4.05 -3.48
N CYS A 228 -24.59 -3.20 -4.29
CA CYS A 228 -25.30 -1.98 -3.85
C CYS A 228 -26.50 -2.21 -2.93
N HIS A 229 -27.05 -3.41 -2.91
CA HIS A 229 -28.20 -3.78 -2.07
C HIS A 229 -27.82 -4.47 -0.76
N VAL A 230 -26.56 -4.74 -0.53
CA VAL A 230 -26.08 -5.34 0.73
C VAL A 230 -25.79 -4.23 1.72
N ALA A 231 -26.63 -4.08 2.73
CA ALA A 231 -26.59 -2.95 3.67
C ALA A 231 -25.29 -2.83 4.47
N SER A 232 -24.64 -3.92 4.81
CA SER A 232 -23.29 -3.96 5.41
C SER A 232 -22.79 -5.40 5.50
N ARG A 233 -21.50 -5.61 5.42
CA ARG A 233 -20.90 -6.91 5.73
C ARG A 233 -20.61 -6.96 7.23
N ALA A 234 -21.29 -7.84 7.95
CA ALA A 234 -21.07 -8.10 9.37
C ALA A 234 -19.68 -8.75 9.67
N VAL A 235 -18.90 -9.00 8.62
CA VAL A 235 -17.67 -9.81 8.63
C VAL A 235 -16.42 -9.02 9.05
N PHE A 236 -16.54 -7.73 9.38
CA PHE A 236 -15.39 -6.87 9.66
C PHE A 236 -15.10 -6.60 11.14
N SER A 237 -15.84 -7.22 12.09
CA SER A 237 -15.41 -7.20 13.47
C SER A 237 -14.07 -7.94 13.56
N ASP A 238 -13.02 -7.21 13.98
CA ASP A 238 -11.67 -7.75 14.17
C ASP A 238 -10.87 -8.11 12.90
N LEU A 239 -11.18 -7.46 11.76
CA LEU A 239 -10.32 -7.59 10.57
C LEU A 239 -8.91 -7.09 10.89
N THR A 240 -7.93 -7.97 10.76
CA THR A 240 -6.51 -7.61 10.82
C THR A 240 -5.88 -7.80 9.46
N VAL A 241 -5.24 -6.76 8.94
CA VAL A 241 -4.47 -6.83 7.69
C VAL A 241 -3.02 -6.53 7.99
N ARG A 242 -2.14 -7.44 7.57
CA ARG A 242 -0.69 -7.33 7.74
C ARG A 242 0.00 -7.24 6.39
N LEU A 243 0.86 -6.24 6.25
CA LEU A 243 1.74 -6.04 5.11
C LEU A 243 3.18 -6.07 5.58
N ARG A 244 4.04 -6.86 4.92
CA ARG A 244 5.48 -6.87 5.15
C ARG A 244 6.21 -6.33 3.93
N LEU A 245 7.14 -5.42 4.15
CA LEU A 245 8.02 -4.87 3.11
C LEU A 245 9.46 -5.30 3.37
N THR A 246 10.10 -5.86 2.35
CA THR A 246 11.49 -6.33 2.41
C THR A 246 12.26 -5.80 1.20
N GLY A 247 13.42 -5.19 1.44
CA GLY A 247 14.34 -4.79 0.37
C GLY A 247 15.05 -6.01 -0.24
N ARG A 248 15.25 -5.99 -1.56
CA ARG A 248 15.96 -7.02 -2.32
C ARG A 248 16.88 -6.37 -3.36
N GLY A 249 18.01 -6.99 -3.63
CA GLY A 249 18.93 -6.56 -4.67
C GLY A 249 19.69 -7.73 -5.28
N ARG A 250 20.15 -7.55 -6.52
CA ARG A 250 21.12 -8.47 -7.12
C ARG A 250 22.48 -8.25 -6.44
N ARG A 251 23.07 -9.33 -5.97
CA ARG A 251 24.46 -9.36 -5.50
C ARG A 251 25.43 -9.38 -6.68
#